data_23fc74e7615f5c6162a53807231868a9
#
_entry.id   23fc74e7615f5c6162a53807231868a9
#
_cell.length_a   1.000
_cell.length_b   1.000
_cell.length_c   1.000
_cell.angle_alpha   90.00
_cell.angle_beta   90.00
_cell.angle_gamma   90.00
#
_symmetry.space_group_name_H-M   'P 1'
#
loop_
_entity.id
_entity.type
_entity.pdbx_description
1 polymer ?
#
loop_
_entity_poly.entity_id
_entity_poly.type
_entity_poly.pdbx_seq_one_letter_code
_entity_poly.pdbx_strand_id
1 'polypeptide(L)'
;MDHFQIHAPTQIIFGKNTENEAGKWCKYYGAHKVLVHFGGHSAKKSGLLDRVCASLQDAGLEYVLLGGVVPNPQLSMVKKGVELCREENVDFILAVGGGSVIDSAKGIGYGLANPGDVWDYYAKEKEITACAPLGAVLTIAAAGSEMSNCSVITNEDGMLKRGLSTDYGYCKFAIMNPELTYTLPAYQTASGCTDIMVHTLERYFTAPATHQLALIDGIAETLLRNVMRYAKIALKEPNNYDARAEIMWSGTLSHNETTGDRTFGDWSCHQLEHELSSMFGVAHGAGLAAVWGSWARYVYKENIGRFAQLAANVFHIPYNFRNPEATALEGIAAMESFFRHIGMPTSIHELTGKDLTEEEIKELAYKCSFMNTRTIGQFKVLTIEDMENIYRAAK
;
A
#
# COMPACT_ATOMS: atom_id res chain seq x y z
N MET A 1 -11.00 13.92 -20.55
CA MET A 1 -11.21 13.42 -19.18
C MET A 1 -12.69 13.33 -18.93
N ASP A 2 -13.17 12.19 -18.46
CA ASP A 2 -14.55 12.03 -18.06
C ASP A 2 -14.81 12.64 -16.68
N HIS A 3 -16.03 12.56 -16.16
CA HIS A 3 -16.33 13.10 -14.84
C HIS A 3 -15.67 12.25 -13.75
N PHE A 4 -14.88 12.88 -12.89
CA PHE A 4 -14.29 12.25 -11.71
C PHE A 4 -14.30 13.21 -10.50
N GLN A 5 -14.17 12.65 -9.32
CA GLN A 5 -14.11 13.40 -8.06
C GLN A 5 -12.88 12.99 -7.27
N ILE A 6 -12.07 13.97 -6.87
CA ILE A 6 -10.92 13.75 -5.98
C ILE A 6 -11.27 14.29 -4.59
N HIS A 7 -10.94 13.48 -3.57
CA HIS A 7 -11.06 13.86 -2.17
C HIS A 7 -9.83 13.37 -1.41
N ALA A 8 -8.92 14.27 -1.05
CA ALA A 8 -7.68 13.97 -0.32
C ALA A 8 -7.53 14.93 0.87
N PRO A 9 -8.32 14.74 1.95
CA PRO A 9 -8.47 15.71 3.04
C PRO A 9 -7.35 15.69 4.07
N THR A 10 -6.41 14.74 3.99
CA THR A 10 -5.35 14.55 4.98
C THR A 10 -4.36 15.71 4.97
N GLN A 11 -4.17 16.35 6.13
CA GLN A 11 -3.13 17.36 6.30
C GLN A 11 -1.76 16.70 6.44
N ILE A 12 -0.80 17.09 5.59
CA ILE A 12 0.57 16.57 5.64
C ILE A 12 1.48 17.51 6.42
N ILE A 13 2.21 16.94 7.39
CA ILE A 13 3.25 17.62 8.16
C ILE A 13 4.58 16.93 7.83
N PHE A 14 5.33 17.51 6.88
CA PHE A 14 6.53 16.91 6.31
C PHE A 14 7.80 17.62 6.77
N GLY A 15 8.81 16.86 7.19
CA GLY A 15 10.13 17.38 7.52
C GLY A 15 10.73 16.79 8.78
N LYS A 16 11.96 17.23 9.09
CA LYS A 16 12.72 16.76 10.26
C LYS A 16 12.03 17.12 11.56
N ASN A 17 12.08 16.18 12.51
CA ASN A 17 11.56 16.35 13.87
C ASN A 17 10.04 16.62 13.98
N THR A 18 9.29 16.46 12.91
CA THR A 18 7.83 16.70 12.90
C THR A 18 7.05 15.75 13.79
N GLU A 19 7.60 14.60 14.17
CA GLU A 19 7.01 13.68 15.13
C GLU A 19 6.82 14.31 16.53
N ASN A 20 7.60 15.33 16.85
CA ASN A 20 7.46 16.08 18.10
C ASN A 20 6.22 17.00 18.13
N GLU A 21 5.52 17.15 17.00
CA GLU A 21 4.27 17.90 16.90
C GLU A 21 3.02 17.00 17.05
N ALA A 22 3.18 15.71 17.31
CA ALA A 22 2.06 14.76 17.36
C ALA A 22 0.94 15.19 18.32
N GLY A 23 1.29 15.61 19.53
CA GLY A 23 0.32 16.12 20.51
C GLY A 23 -0.41 17.37 20.04
N LYS A 24 0.30 18.33 19.44
CA LYS A 24 -0.28 19.55 18.86
C LYS A 24 -1.38 19.21 17.84
N TRP A 25 -1.10 18.28 16.93
CA TRP A 25 -2.04 17.92 15.87
C TRP A 25 -3.20 17.07 16.38
N CYS A 26 -2.98 16.14 17.32
CA CYS A 26 -4.07 15.44 17.99
C CYS A 26 -5.02 16.43 18.67
N LYS A 27 -4.48 17.39 19.41
CA LYS A 27 -5.26 18.44 20.10
C LYS A 27 -6.00 19.35 19.12
N TYR A 28 -5.37 19.73 18.00
CA TYR A 28 -5.99 20.55 16.97
C TYR A 28 -7.24 19.87 16.38
N TYR A 29 -7.22 18.55 16.25
CA TYR A 29 -8.36 17.76 15.78
C TYR A 29 -9.30 17.29 16.91
N GLY A 30 -9.19 17.86 18.10
CA GLY A 30 -10.15 17.71 19.19
C GLY A 30 -9.95 16.48 20.07
N ALA A 31 -8.75 15.86 20.05
CA ALA A 31 -8.44 14.75 20.94
C ALA A 31 -8.40 15.18 22.42
N HIS A 32 -8.87 14.29 23.30
CA HIS A 32 -8.70 14.36 24.75
C HIS A 32 -7.95 13.13 25.25
N LYS A 33 -8.32 11.94 24.78
CA LYS A 33 -7.64 10.69 25.10
C LYS A 33 -7.30 9.90 23.84
N VAL A 34 -6.01 9.63 23.64
CA VAL A 34 -5.45 9.08 22.40
C VAL A 34 -5.08 7.61 22.56
N LEU A 35 -5.52 6.74 21.63
CA LEU A 35 -4.88 5.44 21.44
C LEU A 35 -3.61 5.62 20.62
N VAL A 36 -2.44 5.39 21.20
CA VAL A 36 -1.18 5.28 20.43
C VAL A 36 -1.04 3.84 19.99
N HIS A 37 -1.31 3.60 18.69
CA HIS A 37 -1.27 2.29 18.09
C HIS A 37 0.01 2.10 17.29
N PHE A 38 0.77 1.03 17.53
CA PHE A 38 2.11 0.85 16.94
C PHE A 38 2.45 -0.62 16.68
N GLY A 39 3.51 -0.85 15.88
CA GLY A 39 4.01 -2.19 15.56
C GLY A 39 4.74 -2.86 16.73
N GLY A 40 5.73 -3.69 16.42
CA GLY A 40 6.52 -4.42 17.40
C GLY A 40 7.55 -3.53 18.14
N HIS A 41 8.85 -3.80 17.87
CA HIS A 41 9.92 -3.20 18.70
C HIS A 41 10.56 -1.93 18.13
N SER A 42 10.41 -1.65 16.81
CA SER A 42 11.20 -0.60 16.14
C SER A 42 10.91 0.81 16.68
N ALA A 43 9.64 1.18 16.86
CA ALA A 43 9.25 2.49 17.39
C ALA A 43 9.73 2.71 18.85
N LYS A 44 9.75 1.64 19.66
CA LYS A 44 10.32 1.69 21.02
C LYS A 44 11.83 1.82 20.97
N LYS A 45 12.50 0.94 20.20
CA LYS A 45 13.97 0.89 20.13
C LYS A 45 14.59 2.19 19.60
N SER A 46 13.92 2.87 18.69
CA SER A 46 14.37 4.17 18.13
C SER A 46 14.07 5.37 19.02
N GLY A 47 13.37 5.18 20.15
CA GLY A 47 12.90 6.27 21.01
C GLY A 47 11.76 7.10 20.39
N LEU A 48 11.23 6.71 19.22
CA LEU A 48 10.13 7.42 18.57
C LEU A 48 8.87 7.42 19.43
N LEU A 49 8.54 6.26 20.03
CA LEU A 49 7.36 6.15 20.86
C LEU A 49 7.44 7.10 22.07
N ASP A 50 8.62 7.23 22.71
CA ASP A 50 8.83 8.11 23.84
C ASP A 50 8.66 9.59 23.44
N ARG A 51 9.20 9.98 22.25
CA ARG A 51 9.01 11.36 21.73
C ARG A 51 7.54 11.67 21.43
N VAL A 52 6.82 10.73 20.84
CA VAL A 52 5.37 10.89 20.56
C VAL A 52 4.58 10.99 21.86
N CYS A 53 4.84 10.11 22.84
CA CYS A 53 4.18 10.16 24.14
C CYS A 53 4.47 11.47 24.91
N ALA A 54 5.71 11.94 24.90
CA ALA A 54 6.10 13.22 25.48
C ALA A 54 5.33 14.37 24.82
N SER A 55 5.24 14.39 23.50
CA SER A 55 4.47 15.40 22.75
C SER A 55 2.98 15.40 23.12
N LEU A 56 2.37 14.23 23.35
CA LEU A 56 0.98 14.13 23.82
C LEU A 56 0.83 14.69 25.23
N GLN A 57 1.75 14.36 26.14
CA GLN A 57 1.76 14.88 27.52
C GLN A 57 1.93 16.41 27.56
N ASP A 58 2.87 16.95 26.77
CA ASP A 58 3.10 18.39 26.66
C ASP A 58 1.87 19.14 26.12
N ALA A 59 1.07 18.48 25.28
CA ALA A 59 -0.21 19.02 24.80
C ALA A 59 -1.36 18.89 25.83
N GLY A 60 -1.13 18.21 26.96
CA GLY A 60 -2.13 17.94 27.98
C GLY A 60 -3.14 16.88 27.60
N LEU A 61 -2.74 15.89 26.76
CA LEU A 61 -3.59 14.79 26.32
C LEU A 61 -3.30 13.53 27.14
N GLU A 62 -4.37 12.81 27.48
CA GLU A 62 -4.24 11.44 28.00
C GLU A 62 -3.98 10.46 26.85
N TYR A 63 -3.32 9.35 27.14
CA TYR A 63 -3.13 8.31 26.13
C TYR A 63 -3.05 6.91 26.73
N VAL A 64 -3.39 5.92 25.89
CA VAL A 64 -3.18 4.50 26.15
C VAL A 64 -2.38 3.88 24.99
N LEU A 65 -1.64 2.83 25.28
CA LEU A 65 -0.72 2.20 24.33
C LEU A 65 -1.25 0.84 23.87
N LEU A 66 -1.29 0.61 22.55
CA LEU A 66 -1.57 -0.69 21.97
C LEU A 66 -0.52 -1.00 20.90
N GLY A 67 0.46 -1.83 21.26
CA GLY A 67 1.49 -2.31 20.35
C GLY A 67 1.26 -3.73 19.88
N GLY A 68 2.11 -4.19 18.95
CA GLY A 68 2.15 -5.56 18.51
C GLY A 68 1.52 -5.80 17.13
N VAL A 69 1.26 -4.75 16.36
CA VAL A 69 0.84 -4.92 14.96
C VAL A 69 1.96 -5.59 14.17
N VAL A 70 1.59 -6.65 13.46
CA VAL A 70 2.47 -7.39 12.54
C VAL A 70 2.23 -6.99 11.09
N PRO A 71 3.16 -7.27 10.16
CA PRO A 71 2.89 -7.17 8.73
C PRO A 71 1.64 -7.99 8.35
N ASN A 72 0.83 -7.51 7.39
CA ASN A 72 -0.50 -8.04 7.10
C ASN A 72 -1.40 -8.02 8.35
N PRO A 73 -1.86 -6.82 8.76
CA PRO A 73 -2.44 -6.60 10.09
C PRO A 73 -3.65 -7.48 10.33
N GLN A 74 -3.71 -8.06 11.52
CA GLN A 74 -4.65 -9.10 11.90
C GLN A 74 -5.96 -8.52 12.45
N LEU A 75 -7.07 -9.16 12.13
CA LEU A 75 -8.40 -8.81 12.62
C LEU A 75 -8.50 -8.88 14.15
N SER A 76 -7.86 -9.86 14.77
CA SER A 76 -7.81 -9.99 16.22
C SER A 76 -7.21 -8.77 16.92
N MET A 77 -6.17 -8.16 16.33
CA MET A 77 -5.56 -6.93 16.85
C MET A 77 -6.52 -5.73 16.71
N VAL A 78 -7.25 -5.64 15.62
CA VAL A 78 -8.28 -4.61 15.40
C VAL A 78 -9.38 -4.74 16.47
N LYS A 79 -9.92 -5.93 16.68
CA LYS A 79 -10.96 -6.20 17.69
C LYS A 79 -10.48 -5.82 19.11
N LYS A 80 -9.25 -6.22 19.45
CA LYS A 80 -8.62 -5.83 20.73
C LYS A 80 -8.51 -4.31 20.88
N GLY A 81 -8.17 -3.61 19.78
CA GLY A 81 -8.10 -2.15 19.78
C GLY A 81 -9.45 -1.49 19.99
N VAL A 82 -10.52 -2.02 19.38
CA VAL A 82 -11.90 -1.54 19.59
C VAL A 82 -12.33 -1.71 21.03
N GLU A 83 -12.08 -2.88 21.63
CA GLU A 83 -12.39 -3.16 23.04
C GLU A 83 -11.67 -2.19 23.97
N LEU A 84 -10.34 -2.07 23.85
CA LEU A 84 -9.53 -1.15 24.64
C LEU A 84 -10.01 0.30 24.54
N CYS A 85 -10.31 0.77 23.32
CA CYS A 85 -10.80 2.12 23.14
C CYS A 85 -12.14 2.39 23.83
N ARG A 86 -13.04 1.40 23.84
CA ARG A 86 -14.33 1.50 24.52
C ARG A 86 -14.16 1.51 26.05
N GLU A 87 -13.32 0.64 26.59
CA GLU A 87 -13.02 0.56 28.02
C GLU A 87 -12.38 1.85 28.55
N GLU A 88 -11.46 2.41 27.78
CA GLU A 88 -10.67 3.57 28.17
C GLU A 88 -11.29 4.91 27.71
N ASN A 89 -12.43 4.91 27.05
CA ASN A 89 -13.09 6.10 26.48
C ASN A 89 -12.16 6.92 25.57
N VAL A 90 -11.44 6.24 24.68
CA VAL A 90 -10.58 6.87 23.68
C VAL A 90 -11.41 7.59 22.62
N ASP A 91 -11.02 8.82 22.27
CA ASP A 91 -11.70 9.65 21.27
C ASP A 91 -10.86 9.95 20.02
N PHE A 92 -9.58 9.56 20.01
CA PHE A 92 -8.68 9.74 18.89
C PHE A 92 -7.68 8.57 18.75
N ILE A 93 -7.34 8.19 17.53
CA ILE A 93 -6.36 7.12 17.27
C ILE A 93 -5.13 7.73 16.59
N LEU A 94 -3.92 7.49 17.14
CA LEU A 94 -2.66 7.86 16.53
C LEU A 94 -1.88 6.60 16.13
N ALA A 95 -1.79 6.36 14.83
CA ALA A 95 -0.99 5.28 14.27
C ALA A 95 0.49 5.68 14.20
N VAL A 96 1.38 4.96 14.88
CA VAL A 96 2.82 5.20 14.84
C VAL A 96 3.49 4.00 14.16
N GLY A 97 3.66 4.07 12.84
CA GLY A 97 4.15 2.93 12.08
C GLY A 97 4.05 3.10 10.56
N GLY A 98 4.12 1.99 9.86
CA GLY A 98 3.88 1.89 8.42
C GLY A 98 2.43 1.54 8.09
N GLY A 99 2.17 1.20 6.82
CA GLY A 99 0.83 0.88 6.31
C GLY A 99 0.04 -0.10 7.15
N SER A 100 0.66 -1.19 7.62
CA SER A 100 -0.03 -2.19 8.48
C SER A 100 -0.58 -1.60 9.78
N VAL A 101 0.17 -0.68 10.39
CA VAL A 101 -0.28 -0.01 11.62
C VAL A 101 -1.42 0.97 11.32
N ILE A 102 -1.31 1.71 10.22
CA ILE A 102 -2.33 2.68 9.79
C ILE A 102 -3.61 1.95 9.41
N ASP A 103 -3.51 0.84 8.67
CA ASP A 103 -4.66 0.03 8.26
C ASP A 103 -5.38 -0.59 9.47
N SER A 104 -4.61 -1.10 10.45
CA SER A 104 -5.15 -1.59 11.73
C SER A 104 -5.86 -0.45 12.49
N ALA A 105 -5.27 0.76 12.53
CA ALA A 105 -5.86 1.93 13.16
C ALA A 105 -7.18 2.36 12.49
N LYS A 106 -7.23 2.32 11.14
CA LYS A 106 -8.48 2.56 10.38
C LYS A 106 -9.54 1.52 10.74
N GLY A 107 -9.17 0.24 10.79
CA GLY A 107 -10.06 -0.84 11.21
C GLY A 107 -10.62 -0.62 12.62
N ILE A 108 -9.79 -0.19 13.57
CA ILE A 108 -10.24 0.20 14.92
C ILE A 108 -11.22 1.37 14.82
N GLY A 109 -10.91 2.40 14.03
CA GLY A 109 -11.77 3.55 13.82
C GLY A 109 -13.14 3.18 13.25
N TYR A 110 -13.20 2.22 12.33
CA TYR A 110 -14.46 1.70 11.79
C TYR A 110 -15.26 0.94 12.86
N GLY A 111 -14.60 0.05 13.62
CA GLY A 111 -15.26 -0.73 14.67
C GLY A 111 -15.76 0.11 15.84
N LEU A 112 -15.17 1.29 16.08
CA LEU A 112 -15.67 2.23 17.10
C LEU A 112 -16.90 3.00 16.64
N ALA A 113 -16.92 3.40 15.38
CA ALA A 113 -17.93 4.30 14.84
C ALA A 113 -19.16 3.59 14.25
N ASN A 114 -19.09 2.28 14.04
CA ASN A 114 -20.17 1.50 13.42
C ASN A 114 -20.53 0.27 14.29
N PRO A 115 -21.80 -0.20 14.24
CA PRO A 115 -22.26 -1.35 15.04
C PRO A 115 -21.85 -2.71 14.44
N GLY A 116 -21.71 -3.72 15.28
CA GLY A 116 -21.48 -5.11 14.88
C GLY A 116 -20.01 -5.50 14.81
N ASP A 117 -19.72 -6.57 14.08
CA ASP A 117 -18.35 -7.05 13.87
C ASP A 117 -17.67 -6.23 12.77
N VAL A 118 -16.45 -5.80 13.03
CA VAL A 118 -15.67 -5.02 12.06
C VAL A 118 -15.36 -5.83 10.80
N TRP A 119 -15.31 -7.16 10.87
CA TRP A 119 -15.09 -8.00 9.70
C TRP A 119 -16.24 -7.95 8.69
N ASP A 120 -17.47 -7.75 9.11
CA ASP A 120 -18.65 -7.66 8.22
C ASP A 120 -18.45 -6.55 7.15
N TYR A 121 -17.72 -5.48 7.50
CA TYR A 121 -17.39 -4.40 6.58
C TYR A 121 -16.33 -4.80 5.55
N TYR A 122 -15.28 -5.52 5.97
CA TYR A 122 -14.24 -6.05 5.08
C TYR A 122 -14.75 -7.19 4.20
N ALA A 123 -15.70 -7.98 4.72
CA ALA A 123 -16.41 -9.01 3.96
C ALA A 123 -17.43 -8.43 2.97
N LYS A 124 -17.67 -7.11 3.01
CA LYS A 124 -18.68 -6.40 2.21
C LYS A 124 -20.12 -6.81 2.49
N GLU A 125 -20.39 -7.29 3.69
CA GLU A 125 -21.75 -7.62 4.18
C GLU A 125 -22.46 -6.39 4.72
N LYS A 126 -21.69 -5.37 5.15
CA LYS A 126 -22.21 -4.08 5.66
C LYS A 126 -21.41 -2.92 5.09
N GLU A 127 -22.00 -1.73 5.11
CA GLU A 127 -21.38 -0.48 4.69
C GLU A 127 -20.87 0.34 5.88
N ILE A 128 -19.70 0.98 5.70
CA ILE A 128 -19.16 1.95 6.66
C ILE A 128 -19.90 3.27 6.49
N THR A 129 -20.36 3.82 7.61
CA THR A 129 -21.05 5.13 7.64
C THR A 129 -20.28 6.20 8.41
N ALA A 130 -19.23 5.81 9.16
CA ALA A 130 -18.39 6.71 9.93
C ALA A 130 -17.03 6.06 10.27
N CYS A 131 -16.09 6.86 10.74
CA CYS A 131 -14.82 6.41 11.32
C CYS A 131 -14.46 7.32 12.49
N ALA A 132 -13.94 6.73 13.58
CA ALA A 132 -13.36 7.54 14.65
C ALA A 132 -12.14 8.32 14.10
N PRO A 133 -11.90 9.57 14.57
CA PRO A 133 -10.81 10.37 14.02
C PRO A 133 -9.45 9.72 14.29
N LEU A 134 -8.59 9.75 13.26
CA LEU A 134 -7.25 9.19 13.36
C LEU A 134 -6.20 10.07 12.68
N GLY A 135 -4.96 9.97 13.17
CA GLY A 135 -3.77 10.56 12.58
C GLY A 135 -2.65 9.52 12.45
N ALA A 136 -1.61 9.84 11.71
CA ALA A 136 -0.49 8.95 11.49
C ALA A 136 0.87 9.63 11.72
N VAL A 137 1.83 8.86 12.27
CA VAL A 137 3.27 9.15 12.25
C VAL A 137 3.91 8.06 11.43
N LEU A 138 4.29 8.38 10.19
CA LEU A 138 4.75 7.42 9.20
C LEU A 138 6.21 7.00 9.45
N THR A 139 6.49 5.70 9.45
CA THR A 139 7.85 5.16 9.64
C THR A 139 8.36 4.33 8.48
N ILE A 140 7.54 4.04 7.49
CA ILE A 140 7.89 3.29 6.27
C ILE A 140 7.19 3.94 5.08
N ALA A 141 7.96 4.31 4.07
CA ALA A 141 7.42 4.77 2.79
C ALA A 141 7.11 3.54 1.91
N ALA A 142 5.83 3.28 1.66
CA ALA A 142 5.34 2.15 0.86
C ALA A 142 3.89 2.39 0.40
N ALA A 143 2.93 1.84 1.13
CA ALA A 143 1.52 1.76 0.76
C ALA A 143 0.77 3.09 0.61
N GLY A 144 1.31 4.23 1.08
CA GLY A 144 0.60 5.51 1.05
C GLY A 144 -0.69 5.53 1.90
N SER A 145 -0.80 4.62 2.88
CA SER A 145 -2.01 4.46 3.71
C SER A 145 -2.34 5.71 4.52
N GLU A 146 -1.34 6.52 4.84
CA GLU A 146 -1.49 7.78 5.58
C GLU A 146 -2.33 8.83 4.85
N MET A 147 -2.42 8.74 3.53
CA MET A 147 -3.19 9.68 2.68
C MET A 147 -4.19 8.97 1.77
N SER A 148 -4.41 7.68 1.91
CA SER A 148 -5.40 6.92 1.16
C SER A 148 -6.69 6.68 1.97
N ASN A 149 -7.76 6.36 1.27
CA ASN A 149 -9.03 5.95 1.87
C ASN A 149 -9.14 4.43 2.07
N CYS A 150 -8.09 3.69 1.72
CA CYS A 150 -8.06 2.23 1.79
C CYS A 150 -7.46 1.74 3.11
N SER A 151 -7.93 0.59 3.57
CA SER A 151 -7.25 -0.23 4.57
C SER A 151 -7.40 -1.70 4.24
N VAL A 152 -6.40 -2.51 4.59
CA VAL A 152 -6.37 -3.95 4.29
C VAL A 152 -6.12 -4.71 5.59
N ILE A 153 -7.02 -5.65 5.93
CA ILE A 153 -6.94 -6.47 7.15
C ILE A 153 -6.97 -7.95 6.76
N THR A 154 -6.23 -8.75 7.51
CA THR A 154 -6.23 -10.21 7.39
C THR A 154 -7.07 -10.82 8.49
N ASN A 155 -8.11 -11.55 8.11
CA ASN A 155 -8.82 -12.44 9.02
C ASN A 155 -8.02 -13.74 9.16
N GLU A 156 -7.59 -14.04 10.37
CA GLU A 156 -6.80 -15.23 10.68
C GLU A 156 -7.62 -16.52 10.47
N ASP A 157 -8.95 -16.44 10.63
CA ASP A 157 -9.83 -17.53 10.25
C ASP A 157 -9.96 -17.59 8.72
N GLY A 158 -9.39 -18.63 8.14
CA GLY A 158 -9.31 -18.84 6.70
C GLY A 158 -8.19 -18.08 6.01
N MET A 159 -7.38 -17.29 6.72
CA MET A 159 -6.30 -16.47 6.16
C MET A 159 -6.78 -15.63 4.97
N LEU A 160 -7.80 -14.80 5.22
CA LEU A 160 -8.45 -13.98 4.21
C LEU A 160 -7.97 -12.52 4.32
N LYS A 161 -7.16 -12.05 3.37
CA LYS A 161 -6.71 -10.65 3.30
C LYS A 161 -7.68 -9.84 2.44
N ARG A 162 -8.33 -8.83 3.02
CA ARG A 162 -9.40 -8.06 2.38
C ARG A 162 -9.18 -6.57 2.52
N GLY A 163 -9.37 -5.86 1.40
CA GLY A 163 -9.33 -4.40 1.33
C GLY A 163 -10.72 -3.78 1.43
N LEU A 164 -10.78 -2.65 2.11
CA LEU A 164 -11.94 -1.80 2.25
C LEU A 164 -11.55 -0.35 1.95
N SER A 165 -12.27 0.30 1.02
CA SER A 165 -12.06 1.72 0.69
C SER A 165 -13.31 2.51 1.03
N THR A 166 -13.13 3.59 1.80
CA THR A 166 -14.21 4.51 2.17
C THR A 166 -13.64 5.89 2.50
N ASP A 167 -14.32 6.95 2.10
CA ASP A 167 -13.89 8.32 2.37
C ASP A 167 -13.85 8.68 3.87
N TYR A 168 -14.51 7.90 4.70
CA TYR A 168 -14.40 8.02 6.15
C TYR A 168 -13.03 7.60 6.69
N GLY A 169 -12.25 6.77 5.96
CA GLY A 169 -10.97 6.20 6.39
C GLY A 169 -9.75 7.09 6.20
N TYR A 170 -9.89 8.31 5.73
CA TYR A 170 -8.77 9.24 5.62
C TYR A 170 -8.25 9.66 7.00
N CYS A 171 -6.93 9.63 7.18
CA CYS A 171 -6.30 10.26 8.36
C CYS A 171 -6.59 11.76 8.38
N LYS A 172 -6.81 12.33 9.55
CA LYS A 172 -6.94 13.79 9.72
C LYS A 172 -5.62 14.49 9.40
N PHE A 173 -4.51 13.88 9.81
CA PHE A 173 -3.17 14.34 9.49
C PHE A 173 -2.20 13.17 9.36
N ALA A 174 -1.09 13.42 8.67
CA ALA A 174 0.05 12.51 8.62
C ALA A 174 1.36 13.28 8.86
N ILE A 175 2.10 12.84 9.86
CA ILE A 175 3.44 13.33 10.20
C ILE A 175 4.44 12.45 9.46
N MET A 176 5.31 13.09 8.68
CA MET A 176 6.21 12.46 7.75
C MET A 176 7.63 13.01 7.91
N ASN A 177 8.41 12.42 8.81
CA ASN A 177 9.84 12.72 8.94
C ASN A 177 10.65 11.63 8.21
N PRO A 178 11.33 11.95 7.09
CA PRO A 178 12.15 10.97 6.34
C PRO A 178 13.21 10.27 7.19
N GLU A 179 13.74 10.93 8.23
CA GLU A 179 14.77 10.34 9.12
C GLU A 179 14.25 9.13 9.90
N LEU A 180 12.93 9.01 10.11
CA LEU A 180 12.32 7.83 10.75
C LEU A 180 12.49 6.55 9.92
N THR A 181 12.84 6.67 8.64
CA THR A 181 13.06 5.54 7.74
C THR A 181 14.53 5.09 7.65
N TYR A 182 15.48 5.78 8.30
CA TYR A 182 16.91 5.48 8.22
C TYR A 182 17.28 4.09 8.73
N THR A 183 16.55 3.60 9.72
CA THR A 183 16.82 2.30 10.36
C THR A 183 16.12 1.12 9.67
N LEU A 184 15.39 1.38 8.57
CA LEU A 184 14.75 0.30 7.81
C LEU A 184 15.81 -0.61 7.17
N PRO A 185 15.65 -1.93 7.27
CA PRO A 185 16.47 -2.86 6.49
C PRO A 185 16.36 -2.57 4.99
N ALA A 186 17.43 -2.82 4.24
CA ALA A 186 17.45 -2.61 2.79
C ALA A 186 16.30 -3.32 2.07
N TYR A 187 15.98 -4.55 2.48
CA TYR A 187 14.87 -5.32 1.95
C TYR A 187 13.52 -4.62 2.14
N GLN A 188 13.28 -4.01 3.32
CA GLN A 188 12.04 -3.25 3.58
C GLN A 188 11.96 -1.97 2.75
N THR A 189 13.09 -1.29 2.57
CA THR A 189 13.18 -0.12 1.69
C THR A 189 12.87 -0.49 0.25
N ALA A 190 13.47 -1.56 -0.28
CA ALA A 190 13.24 -2.05 -1.63
C ALA A 190 11.79 -2.52 -1.84
N SER A 191 11.24 -3.27 -0.87
CA SER A 191 9.84 -3.70 -0.87
C SER A 191 8.89 -2.49 -0.89
N GLY A 192 9.15 -1.45 -0.08
CA GLY A 192 8.36 -0.22 -0.08
C GLY A 192 8.42 0.52 -1.43
N CYS A 193 9.61 0.65 -2.02
CA CYS A 193 9.75 1.26 -3.34
C CYS A 193 8.98 0.48 -4.42
N THR A 194 8.99 -0.85 -4.36
CA THR A 194 8.22 -1.69 -5.28
C THR A 194 6.72 -1.46 -5.13
N ASP A 195 6.23 -1.40 -3.91
CA ASP A 195 4.83 -1.15 -3.59
C ASP A 195 4.36 0.21 -4.17
N ILE A 196 5.14 1.28 -3.94
CA ILE A 196 4.91 2.61 -4.55
C ILE A 196 4.81 2.53 -6.07
N MET A 197 5.74 1.79 -6.71
CA MET A 197 5.74 1.64 -8.16
C MET A 197 4.53 0.86 -8.65
N VAL A 198 4.17 -0.24 -8.00
CA VAL A 198 3.03 -1.06 -8.43
C VAL A 198 1.72 -0.32 -8.19
N HIS A 199 1.52 0.42 -7.11
CA HIS A 199 0.37 1.32 -6.94
C HIS A 199 0.21 2.29 -8.13
N THR A 200 1.32 2.89 -8.57
CA THR A 200 1.33 3.79 -9.73
C THR A 200 0.99 3.03 -11.01
N LEU A 201 1.56 1.83 -11.22
CA LEU A 201 1.32 1.00 -12.40
C LEU A 201 -0.12 0.49 -12.47
N GLU A 202 -0.73 0.12 -11.36
CA GLU A 202 -2.14 -0.31 -11.32
C GLU A 202 -3.11 0.79 -11.78
N ARG A 203 -2.77 2.05 -11.53
CA ARG A 203 -3.52 3.20 -12.06
C ARG A 203 -3.13 3.53 -13.50
N TYR A 204 -1.87 3.37 -13.86
CA TYR A 204 -1.38 3.58 -15.22
C TYR A 204 -2.00 2.58 -16.19
N PHE A 205 -2.09 1.30 -15.83
CA PHE A 205 -2.76 0.27 -16.60
C PHE A 205 -4.25 0.22 -16.22
N THR A 206 -5.00 1.13 -16.80
CA THR A 206 -6.46 1.23 -16.62
C THR A 206 -7.18 0.53 -17.77
N ALA A 207 -8.50 0.35 -17.62
CA ALA A 207 -9.34 -0.09 -18.73
C ALA A 207 -9.13 0.77 -19.97
N PRO A 208 -9.38 0.27 -21.19
CA PRO A 208 -9.21 1.03 -22.43
C PRO A 208 -9.91 2.37 -22.33
N ALA A 209 -9.15 3.41 -22.07
CA ALA A 209 -9.70 4.76 -21.91
C ALA A 209 -10.19 5.28 -23.26
N THR A 210 -11.42 5.74 -23.31
CA THR A 210 -11.96 6.48 -24.46
C THR A 210 -11.40 7.91 -24.53
N HIS A 211 -10.60 8.32 -23.55
CA HIS A 211 -10.04 9.67 -23.40
C HIS A 211 -8.55 9.63 -23.07
N GLN A 212 -7.86 10.70 -23.41
CA GLN A 212 -6.44 10.85 -23.11
C GLN A 212 -6.22 11.39 -21.70
N LEU A 213 -5.29 10.76 -20.96
CA LEU A 213 -4.86 11.12 -19.60
C LEU A 213 -3.42 11.66 -19.61
N ALA A 214 -3.02 12.42 -20.63
CA ALA A 214 -1.62 12.81 -20.86
C ALA A 214 -0.95 13.46 -19.64
N LEU A 215 -1.66 14.31 -18.88
CA LEU A 215 -1.12 14.92 -17.66
C LEU A 215 -0.93 13.87 -16.54
N ILE A 216 -1.92 13.05 -16.32
CA ILE A 216 -1.88 11.99 -15.28
C ILE A 216 -0.79 10.98 -15.63
N ASP A 217 -0.70 10.57 -16.89
CA ASP A 217 0.37 9.69 -17.38
C ASP A 217 1.76 10.31 -17.13
N GLY A 218 1.94 11.57 -17.44
CA GLY A 218 3.21 12.28 -17.22
C GLY A 218 3.60 12.36 -15.74
N ILE A 219 2.62 12.52 -14.83
CA ILE A 219 2.84 12.47 -13.38
C ILE A 219 3.25 11.06 -12.96
N ALA A 220 2.52 10.03 -13.38
CA ALA A 220 2.80 8.64 -13.06
C ALA A 220 4.19 8.19 -13.58
N GLU A 221 4.51 8.49 -14.83
CA GLU A 221 5.81 8.19 -15.44
C GLU A 221 6.97 8.91 -14.72
N THR A 222 6.76 10.15 -14.30
CA THR A 222 7.75 10.92 -13.54
C THR A 222 7.96 10.31 -12.16
N LEU A 223 6.87 9.93 -11.48
CA LEU A 223 6.94 9.27 -10.17
C LEU A 223 7.70 7.94 -10.26
N LEU A 224 7.43 7.11 -11.26
CA LEU A 224 8.15 5.85 -11.48
C LEU A 224 9.67 6.10 -11.65
N ARG A 225 10.07 7.04 -12.50
CA ARG A 225 11.49 7.41 -12.70
C ARG A 225 12.12 7.94 -11.41
N ASN A 226 11.37 8.74 -10.63
CA ASN A 226 11.81 9.28 -9.35
C ASN A 226 12.12 8.17 -8.35
N VAL A 227 11.18 7.25 -8.15
CA VAL A 227 11.35 6.11 -7.25
C VAL A 227 12.52 5.23 -7.69
N MET A 228 12.64 4.93 -8.99
CA MET A 228 13.75 4.14 -9.52
C MET A 228 15.13 4.78 -9.25
N ARG A 229 15.21 6.09 -9.32
CA ARG A 229 16.44 6.86 -9.04
C ARG A 229 16.78 6.79 -7.55
N TYR A 230 15.84 7.18 -6.71
CA TYR A 230 16.09 7.38 -5.29
C TYR A 230 16.12 6.08 -4.48
N ALA A 231 15.45 5.01 -4.95
CA ALA A 231 15.61 3.68 -4.38
C ALA A 231 17.06 3.21 -4.40
N LYS A 232 17.76 3.38 -5.54
CA LYS A 232 19.18 3.02 -5.69
C LYS A 232 20.07 3.82 -4.73
N ILE A 233 19.77 5.09 -4.52
CA ILE A 233 20.52 5.96 -3.61
C ILE A 233 20.25 5.55 -2.16
N ALA A 234 18.99 5.39 -1.77
CA ALA A 234 18.62 5.03 -0.40
C ALA A 234 19.11 3.64 0.03
N LEU A 235 19.23 2.69 -0.91
CA LEU A 235 19.80 1.36 -0.65
C LEU A 235 21.32 1.41 -0.42
N LYS A 236 22.02 2.31 -1.13
CA LYS A 236 23.46 2.51 -0.98
C LYS A 236 23.82 3.42 0.18
N GLU A 237 23.00 4.44 0.42
CA GLU A 237 23.17 5.48 1.42
C GLU A 237 21.90 5.57 2.30
N PRO A 238 21.74 4.65 3.28
CA PRO A 238 20.47 4.54 4.04
C PRO A 238 20.06 5.81 4.79
N ASN A 239 21.01 6.66 5.13
CA ASN A 239 20.79 7.92 5.85
C ASN A 239 20.78 9.16 4.93
N ASN A 240 20.65 8.97 3.60
CA ASN A 240 20.52 10.08 2.68
C ASN A 240 19.12 10.68 2.80
N TYR A 241 19.02 11.87 3.40
CA TYR A 241 17.76 12.54 3.67
C TYR A 241 16.93 12.79 2.41
N ASP A 242 17.58 13.31 1.36
CA ASP A 242 16.87 13.67 0.13
C ASP A 242 16.28 12.41 -0.54
N ALA A 243 17.04 11.32 -0.57
CA ALA A 243 16.54 10.07 -1.13
C ALA A 243 15.34 9.50 -0.32
N ARG A 244 15.42 9.57 1.01
CA ARG A 244 14.31 9.14 1.88
C ARG A 244 13.08 10.04 1.74
N ALA A 245 13.30 11.35 1.61
CA ALA A 245 12.24 12.34 1.42
C ALA A 245 11.51 12.14 0.08
N GLU A 246 12.26 11.97 -1.00
CA GLU A 246 11.71 11.72 -2.34
C GLU A 246 10.91 10.41 -2.42
N ILE A 247 11.42 9.32 -1.80
CA ILE A 247 10.69 8.05 -1.72
C ILE A 247 9.42 8.22 -0.87
N MET A 248 9.52 8.87 0.28
CA MET A 248 8.40 9.07 1.20
C MET A 248 7.28 9.86 0.55
N TRP A 249 7.62 10.97 -0.12
CA TRP A 249 6.65 11.78 -0.83
C TRP A 249 6.06 11.05 -2.05
N SER A 250 6.88 10.30 -2.80
CA SER A 250 6.39 9.46 -3.89
C SER A 250 5.40 8.40 -3.40
N GLY A 251 5.63 7.81 -2.23
CA GLY A 251 4.71 6.85 -1.60
C GLY A 251 3.33 7.43 -1.39
N THR A 252 3.26 8.59 -0.78
CA THR A 252 2.00 9.32 -0.57
C THR A 252 1.29 9.62 -1.88
N LEU A 253 2.01 10.16 -2.88
CA LEU A 253 1.42 10.52 -4.18
C LEU A 253 0.97 9.31 -5.00
N SER A 254 1.60 8.15 -4.81
CA SER A 254 1.23 6.92 -5.52
C SER A 254 -0.16 6.39 -5.15
N HIS A 255 -0.70 6.76 -3.97
CA HIS A 255 -1.95 6.20 -3.46
C HIS A 255 -2.99 7.25 -3.00
N ASN A 256 -2.81 8.52 -3.37
CA ASN A 256 -3.74 9.62 -3.04
C ASN A 256 -4.53 10.13 -4.25
N GLU A 257 -4.70 9.32 -5.28
CA GLU A 257 -5.38 9.61 -6.55
C GLU A 257 -4.61 10.57 -7.51
N THR A 258 -3.40 11.03 -7.17
CA THR A 258 -2.63 11.93 -8.04
C THR A 258 -2.12 11.24 -9.31
N THR A 259 -1.88 9.92 -9.27
CA THR A 259 -1.36 9.12 -10.38
C THR A 259 -2.44 8.41 -11.19
N GLY A 260 -3.71 8.72 -10.95
CA GLY A 260 -4.87 8.15 -11.65
C GLY A 260 -6.12 8.94 -11.31
N ASP A 261 -7.23 8.61 -11.94
CA ASP A 261 -8.54 9.03 -11.46
C ASP A 261 -9.19 7.90 -10.63
N ARG A 262 -10.15 8.24 -9.79
CA ARG A 262 -10.85 7.28 -8.93
C ARG A 262 -11.69 6.25 -9.69
N THR A 263 -11.92 6.49 -10.96
CA THR A 263 -12.82 5.68 -11.79
C THR A 263 -12.10 4.43 -12.30
N PHE A 264 -10.76 4.52 -12.43
CA PHE A 264 -9.95 3.49 -13.09
C PHE A 264 -8.75 3.09 -12.23
N GLY A 265 -8.54 1.81 -12.13
CA GLY A 265 -7.39 1.18 -11.52
C GLY A 265 -7.53 -0.33 -11.67
N ASP A 266 -6.52 -1.00 -12.18
CA ASP A 266 -6.61 -2.43 -12.46
C ASP A 266 -6.70 -3.27 -11.18
N TRP A 267 -5.78 -3.03 -10.24
CA TRP A 267 -5.68 -3.67 -8.92
C TRP A 267 -5.51 -5.20 -8.96
N SER A 268 -5.34 -5.82 -10.10
CA SER A 268 -5.23 -7.27 -10.20
C SER A 268 -3.93 -7.82 -9.59
N CYS A 269 -2.79 -7.13 -9.78
CA CYS A 269 -1.54 -7.53 -9.13
C CYS A 269 -1.65 -7.50 -7.61
N HIS A 270 -2.25 -6.45 -7.04
CA HIS A 270 -2.46 -6.35 -5.59
C HIS A 270 -3.37 -7.46 -5.08
N GLN A 271 -4.44 -7.78 -5.80
CA GLN A 271 -5.36 -8.83 -5.38
C GLN A 271 -4.74 -10.24 -5.48
N LEU A 272 -3.93 -10.50 -6.50
CA LEU A 272 -3.14 -11.72 -6.59
C LEU A 272 -2.11 -11.81 -5.45
N GLU A 273 -1.42 -10.71 -5.15
CA GLU A 273 -0.42 -10.67 -4.09
C GLU A 273 -1.03 -10.85 -2.70
N HIS A 274 -2.22 -10.32 -2.44
CA HIS A 274 -2.88 -10.45 -1.14
C HIS A 274 -2.96 -11.92 -0.70
N GLU A 275 -3.22 -12.83 -1.62
CA GLU A 275 -3.31 -14.25 -1.29
C GLU A 275 -1.92 -14.87 -1.07
N LEU A 276 -0.86 -14.40 -1.77
CA LEU A 276 0.52 -14.81 -1.50
C LEU A 276 0.98 -14.37 -0.10
N SER A 277 0.76 -13.11 0.26
CA SER A 277 1.09 -12.61 1.59
C SER A 277 0.33 -13.34 2.69
N SER A 278 -0.93 -13.64 2.45
CA SER A 278 -1.80 -14.35 3.37
C SER A 278 -1.33 -15.80 3.61
N MET A 279 -0.97 -16.50 2.52
CA MET A 279 -0.58 -17.91 2.57
C MET A 279 0.85 -18.12 3.07
N PHE A 280 1.79 -17.24 2.68
CA PHE A 280 3.23 -17.45 2.90
C PHE A 280 3.86 -16.45 3.88
N GLY A 281 3.12 -15.45 4.34
CA GLY A 281 3.64 -14.43 5.28
C GLY A 281 4.75 -13.55 4.69
N VAL A 282 4.78 -13.39 3.36
CA VAL A 282 5.82 -12.63 2.65
C VAL A 282 5.60 -11.12 2.74
N ALA A 283 6.67 -10.34 2.50
CA ALA A 283 6.56 -8.88 2.43
C ALA A 283 5.76 -8.47 1.18
N HIS A 284 4.79 -7.58 1.36
CA HIS A 284 3.83 -7.19 0.34
C HIS A 284 4.47 -6.73 -0.98
N GLY A 285 5.37 -5.75 -0.95
CA GLY A 285 6.02 -5.28 -2.18
C GLY A 285 6.92 -6.35 -2.85
N ALA A 286 7.48 -7.30 -2.09
CA ALA A 286 8.21 -8.42 -2.66
C ALA A 286 7.26 -9.40 -3.38
N GLY A 287 6.08 -9.67 -2.80
CA GLY A 287 5.04 -10.45 -3.45
C GLY A 287 4.54 -9.79 -4.74
N LEU A 288 4.36 -8.46 -4.72
CA LEU A 288 4.01 -7.69 -5.93
C LEU A 288 5.06 -7.85 -7.03
N ALA A 289 6.35 -7.71 -6.70
CA ALA A 289 7.43 -7.89 -7.67
C ALA A 289 7.44 -9.29 -8.29
N ALA A 290 7.15 -10.31 -7.47
CA ALA A 290 7.15 -11.71 -7.90
C ALA A 290 6.05 -12.04 -8.92
N VAL A 291 4.89 -11.38 -8.86
CA VAL A 291 3.76 -11.66 -9.76
C VAL A 291 3.65 -10.67 -10.92
N TRP A 292 4.18 -9.45 -10.79
CA TRP A 292 3.95 -8.38 -11.76
C TRP A 292 4.39 -8.75 -13.18
N GLY A 293 5.55 -9.36 -13.35
CA GLY A 293 6.09 -9.72 -14.67
C GLY A 293 5.21 -10.74 -15.40
N SER A 294 4.70 -11.73 -14.68
CA SER A 294 3.80 -12.76 -15.23
C SER A 294 2.44 -12.18 -15.56
N TRP A 295 1.88 -11.35 -14.68
CA TRP A 295 0.66 -10.60 -14.97
C TRP A 295 0.85 -9.73 -16.22
N ALA A 296 1.89 -8.93 -16.30
CA ALA A 296 2.14 -8.03 -17.41
C ALA A 296 2.21 -8.79 -18.75
N ARG A 297 2.93 -9.94 -18.80
CA ARG A 297 2.98 -10.79 -19.99
C ARG A 297 1.66 -11.46 -20.33
N TYR A 298 0.80 -11.67 -19.35
CA TYR A 298 -0.52 -12.23 -19.57
C TYR A 298 -1.48 -11.23 -20.22
N VAL A 299 -1.40 -9.95 -19.81
CA VAL A 299 -2.39 -8.93 -20.19
C VAL A 299 -1.92 -7.93 -21.27
N TYR A 300 -0.62 -7.80 -21.57
CA TYR A 300 -0.10 -6.74 -22.43
C TYR A 300 -0.75 -6.65 -23.83
N LYS A 301 -1.24 -7.76 -24.35
CA LYS A 301 -1.88 -7.83 -25.67
C LYS A 301 -3.22 -7.08 -25.73
N GLU A 302 -3.85 -6.82 -24.60
CA GLU A 302 -5.07 -6.03 -24.54
C GLU A 302 -4.81 -4.57 -24.97
N ASN A 303 -3.60 -4.04 -24.68
CA ASN A 303 -3.16 -2.74 -25.15
C ASN A 303 -1.62 -2.65 -25.23
N ILE A 304 -1.06 -3.18 -26.33
CA ILE A 304 0.38 -3.17 -26.59
C ILE A 304 0.95 -1.73 -26.54
N GLY A 305 0.20 -0.77 -27.08
CA GLY A 305 0.63 0.64 -27.11
C GLY A 305 0.85 1.22 -25.71
N ARG A 306 0.05 0.81 -24.72
CA ARG A 306 0.18 1.26 -23.33
C ARG A 306 1.47 0.74 -22.68
N PHE A 307 1.80 -0.52 -22.90
CA PHE A 307 3.08 -1.10 -22.44
C PHE A 307 4.29 -0.53 -23.17
N ALA A 308 4.17 -0.29 -24.48
CA ALA A 308 5.23 0.37 -25.26
C ALA A 308 5.43 1.84 -24.83
N GLN A 309 4.37 2.55 -24.45
CA GLN A 309 4.46 3.89 -23.86
C GLN A 309 5.23 3.89 -22.54
N LEU A 310 4.91 2.96 -21.64
CA LEU A 310 5.67 2.74 -20.39
C LEU A 310 7.16 2.52 -20.69
N ALA A 311 7.47 1.63 -21.64
CA ALA A 311 8.84 1.31 -22.05
C ALA A 311 9.60 2.56 -22.54
N ALA A 312 8.99 3.35 -23.40
CA ALA A 312 9.60 4.54 -23.96
C ALA A 312 9.76 5.65 -22.92
N ASN A 313 8.72 5.94 -22.14
CA ASN A 313 8.67 7.11 -21.28
C ASN A 313 9.33 6.89 -19.90
N VAL A 314 9.33 5.67 -19.39
CA VAL A 314 9.92 5.35 -18.08
C VAL A 314 11.34 4.81 -18.21
N PHE A 315 11.57 3.91 -19.16
CA PHE A 315 12.87 3.24 -19.35
C PHE A 315 13.71 3.81 -20.48
N HIS A 316 13.17 4.79 -21.24
CA HIS A 316 13.84 5.40 -22.41
C HIS A 316 14.20 4.38 -23.49
N ILE A 317 13.41 3.31 -23.63
CA ILE A 317 13.56 2.31 -24.68
C ILE A 317 13.07 2.92 -26.00
N PRO A 318 13.85 2.90 -27.08
CA PRO A 318 13.41 3.43 -28.36
C PRO A 318 12.15 2.75 -28.87
N TYR A 319 11.13 3.54 -29.23
CA TYR A 319 9.87 2.99 -29.74
C TYR A 319 10.06 2.37 -31.12
N ASN A 320 9.79 1.07 -31.25
CA ASN A 320 9.84 0.40 -32.51
C ASN A 320 8.50 0.49 -33.25
N PHE A 321 8.37 1.44 -34.14
CA PHE A 321 7.13 1.68 -34.91
C PHE A 321 6.74 0.53 -35.82
N ARG A 322 7.67 -0.37 -36.17
CA ARG A 322 7.38 -1.57 -36.99
C ARG A 322 6.95 -2.77 -36.15
N ASN A 323 7.38 -2.79 -34.90
CA ASN A 323 7.06 -3.87 -33.95
C ASN A 323 6.87 -3.28 -32.54
N PRO A 324 5.74 -2.61 -32.25
CA PRO A 324 5.45 -2.06 -30.92
C PRO A 324 5.43 -3.13 -29.81
N GLU A 325 5.10 -4.37 -30.16
CA GLU A 325 5.10 -5.50 -29.23
C GLU A 325 6.52 -5.78 -28.68
N ALA A 326 7.55 -5.67 -29.50
CA ALA A 326 8.93 -5.80 -29.03
C ALA A 326 9.26 -4.72 -27.99
N THR A 327 8.87 -3.46 -28.23
CA THR A 327 9.07 -2.37 -27.26
C THR A 327 8.33 -2.65 -25.95
N ALA A 328 7.09 -3.14 -26.01
CA ALA A 328 6.30 -3.48 -24.83
C ALA A 328 6.97 -4.59 -23.99
N LEU A 329 7.44 -5.65 -24.64
CA LEU A 329 8.12 -6.77 -23.97
C LEU A 329 9.48 -6.35 -23.37
N GLU A 330 10.25 -5.49 -24.05
CA GLU A 330 11.47 -4.90 -23.52
C GLU A 330 11.17 -4.06 -22.26
N GLY A 331 10.07 -3.29 -22.22
CA GLY A 331 9.62 -2.53 -21.07
C GLY A 331 9.28 -3.42 -19.88
N ILE A 332 8.59 -4.54 -20.11
CA ILE A 332 8.31 -5.53 -19.06
C ILE A 332 9.62 -6.11 -18.50
N ALA A 333 10.54 -6.50 -19.36
CA ALA A 333 11.84 -7.03 -18.96
C ALA A 333 12.69 -5.99 -18.20
N ALA A 334 12.62 -4.72 -18.59
CA ALA A 334 13.31 -3.62 -17.91
C ALA A 334 12.77 -3.40 -16.48
N MET A 335 11.46 -3.51 -16.26
CA MET A 335 10.86 -3.42 -14.93
C MET A 335 11.31 -4.58 -14.03
N GLU A 336 11.26 -5.82 -14.51
CA GLU A 336 11.77 -6.97 -13.75
C GLU A 336 13.28 -6.84 -13.46
N SER A 337 14.05 -6.34 -14.43
CA SER A 337 15.48 -6.07 -14.22
C SER A 337 15.69 -5.04 -13.11
N PHE A 338 14.84 -4.02 -13.02
CA PHE A 338 14.89 -3.05 -11.93
C PHE A 338 14.54 -3.70 -10.59
N PHE A 339 13.49 -4.50 -10.50
CA PHE A 339 13.13 -5.23 -9.28
C PHE A 339 14.30 -6.11 -8.79
N ARG A 340 14.89 -6.88 -9.68
CA ARG A 340 16.11 -7.66 -9.34
C ARG A 340 17.27 -6.78 -8.88
N HIS A 341 17.48 -5.63 -9.53
CA HIS A 341 18.54 -4.69 -9.16
C HIS A 341 18.42 -4.16 -7.73
N ILE A 342 17.20 -3.95 -7.24
CA ILE A 342 16.95 -3.52 -5.86
C ILE A 342 16.79 -4.69 -4.89
N GLY A 343 17.04 -5.93 -5.32
CA GLY A 343 16.99 -7.13 -4.47
C GLY A 343 15.60 -7.70 -4.25
N MET A 344 14.63 -7.41 -5.14
CA MET A 344 13.29 -7.98 -5.08
C MET A 344 13.17 -9.22 -5.97
N PRO A 345 12.42 -10.24 -5.52
CA PRO A 345 12.16 -11.45 -6.31
C PRO A 345 11.28 -11.14 -7.52
N THR A 346 11.48 -11.85 -8.61
CA THR A 346 10.67 -11.73 -9.84
C THR A 346 9.95 -13.02 -10.22
N SER A 347 9.96 -14.00 -9.30
CA SER A 347 9.13 -15.20 -9.35
C SER A 347 8.70 -15.61 -7.95
N ILE A 348 7.68 -16.46 -7.86
CA ILE A 348 7.20 -16.99 -6.58
C ILE A 348 8.23 -17.95 -5.98
N HIS A 349 9.00 -18.65 -6.80
CA HIS A 349 10.11 -19.48 -6.34
C HIS A 349 11.17 -18.63 -5.61
N GLU A 350 11.59 -17.51 -6.22
CA GLU A 350 12.56 -16.59 -5.59
C GLU A 350 12.01 -15.99 -4.30
N LEU A 351 10.68 -15.75 -4.24
CA LEU A 351 10.00 -15.17 -3.08
C LEU A 351 9.89 -16.14 -1.91
N THR A 352 9.53 -17.40 -2.18
CA THR A 352 9.14 -18.38 -1.14
C THR A 352 10.18 -19.47 -0.92
N GLY A 353 11.15 -19.62 -1.83
CA GLY A 353 12.15 -20.69 -1.81
C GLY A 353 11.61 -22.03 -2.33
N LYS A 354 10.40 -22.08 -2.89
CA LYS A 354 9.78 -23.30 -3.44
C LYS A 354 8.87 -22.98 -4.64
N ASP A 355 8.63 -23.98 -5.48
CA ASP A 355 7.60 -23.93 -6.51
C ASP A 355 6.22 -24.16 -5.89
N LEU A 356 5.21 -23.49 -6.42
CA LEU A 356 3.82 -23.75 -6.03
C LEU A 356 3.37 -25.11 -6.57
N THR A 357 2.62 -25.85 -5.77
CA THR A 357 1.87 -27.01 -6.21
C THR A 357 0.59 -26.59 -6.96
N GLU A 358 0.00 -27.49 -7.75
CA GLU A 358 -1.27 -27.17 -8.44
C GLU A 358 -2.43 -26.94 -7.43
N GLU A 359 -2.38 -27.58 -6.26
CA GLU A 359 -3.33 -27.36 -5.18
C GLU A 359 -3.20 -25.95 -4.60
N GLU A 360 -1.97 -25.50 -4.33
CA GLU A 360 -1.70 -24.15 -3.85
C GLU A 360 -2.13 -23.08 -4.87
N ILE A 361 -1.86 -23.29 -6.17
CA ILE A 361 -2.31 -22.38 -7.24
C ILE A 361 -3.83 -22.26 -7.26
N LYS A 362 -4.54 -23.38 -7.19
CA LYS A 362 -6.00 -23.38 -7.15
C LYS A 362 -6.54 -22.70 -5.88
N GLU A 363 -5.92 -22.93 -4.73
CA GLU A 363 -6.31 -22.30 -3.48
C GLU A 363 -6.13 -20.77 -3.55
N LEU A 364 -4.99 -20.28 -4.05
CA LEU A 364 -4.71 -18.86 -4.24
C LEU A 364 -5.77 -18.23 -5.17
N ALA A 365 -6.03 -18.82 -6.33
CA ALA A 365 -7.01 -18.32 -7.29
C ALA A 365 -8.45 -18.36 -6.74
N TYR A 366 -8.81 -19.40 -6.00
CA TYR A 366 -10.10 -19.55 -5.34
C TYR A 366 -10.34 -18.46 -4.29
N LYS A 367 -9.35 -18.19 -3.43
CA LYS A 367 -9.42 -17.12 -2.43
C LYS A 367 -9.43 -15.74 -3.09
N CYS A 368 -8.59 -15.52 -4.11
CA CYS A 368 -8.55 -14.27 -4.86
C CYS A 368 -9.88 -13.95 -5.56
N SER A 369 -10.58 -14.97 -6.07
CA SER A 369 -11.90 -14.84 -6.66
C SER A 369 -13.04 -14.75 -5.64
N PHE A 370 -12.76 -14.60 -4.37
CA PHE A 370 -13.72 -14.67 -3.26
C PHE A 370 -14.59 -15.94 -3.36
N MET A 371 -13.94 -17.09 -3.36
CA MET A 371 -14.56 -18.40 -3.49
C MET A 371 -15.41 -18.52 -4.78
N ASN A 372 -14.82 -18.04 -5.89
CA ASN A 372 -15.42 -18.04 -7.23
C ASN A 372 -16.70 -17.19 -7.37
N THR A 373 -16.81 -16.10 -6.60
CA THR A 373 -17.96 -15.18 -6.68
C THR A 373 -17.67 -13.89 -7.45
N ARG A 374 -16.39 -13.62 -7.81
CA ARG A 374 -15.98 -12.42 -8.54
C ARG A 374 -14.85 -12.69 -9.54
N THR A 375 -14.71 -11.78 -10.48
CA THR A 375 -13.51 -11.57 -11.29
C THR A 375 -12.68 -10.42 -10.73
N ILE A 376 -11.44 -10.25 -11.18
CA ILE A 376 -10.56 -9.12 -10.82
C ILE A 376 -10.04 -8.44 -12.08
N GLY A 377 -9.44 -7.24 -11.90
CA GLY A 377 -8.84 -6.46 -12.98
C GLY A 377 -9.84 -5.64 -13.79
N GLN A 378 -9.35 -4.54 -14.34
CA GLN A 378 -10.08 -3.66 -15.26
C GLN A 378 -9.36 -3.49 -16.60
N PHE A 379 -8.04 -3.57 -16.63
CA PHE A 379 -7.26 -3.58 -17.88
C PHE A 379 -7.61 -4.83 -18.70
N LYS A 380 -7.65 -5.97 -18.04
CA LYS A 380 -8.25 -7.21 -18.49
C LYS A 380 -9.04 -7.81 -17.34
N VAL A 381 -10.30 -8.15 -17.59
CA VAL A 381 -11.09 -8.89 -16.60
C VAL A 381 -10.56 -10.32 -16.53
N LEU A 382 -10.05 -10.70 -15.36
CA LEU A 382 -9.44 -11.99 -15.09
C LEU A 382 -10.41 -12.93 -14.38
N THR A 383 -10.64 -14.08 -14.98
CA THR A 383 -11.39 -15.20 -14.39
C THR A 383 -10.49 -15.99 -13.42
N ILE A 384 -11.07 -16.95 -12.69
CA ILE A 384 -10.28 -17.84 -11.82
C ILE A 384 -9.22 -18.62 -12.61
N GLU A 385 -9.52 -19.06 -13.83
CA GLU A 385 -8.59 -19.74 -14.72
C GLU A 385 -7.43 -18.82 -15.16
N ASP A 386 -7.72 -17.55 -15.46
CA ASP A 386 -6.70 -16.55 -15.76
C ASP A 386 -5.76 -16.33 -14.57
N MET A 387 -6.30 -16.26 -13.33
CA MET A 387 -5.52 -16.11 -12.10
C MET A 387 -4.60 -17.33 -11.89
N GLU A 388 -5.12 -18.56 -12.07
CA GLU A 388 -4.32 -19.79 -12.01
C GLU A 388 -3.18 -19.76 -13.04
N ASN A 389 -3.45 -19.32 -14.27
CA ASN A 389 -2.45 -19.24 -15.33
C ASN A 389 -1.36 -18.20 -15.00
N ILE A 390 -1.71 -17.07 -14.41
CA ILE A 390 -0.74 -16.05 -13.95
C ILE A 390 0.14 -16.62 -12.82
N TYR A 391 -0.44 -17.26 -11.80
CA TYR A 391 0.34 -17.89 -10.73
C TYR A 391 1.25 -19.01 -11.26
N ARG A 392 0.75 -19.81 -12.20
CA ARG A 392 1.53 -20.90 -12.85
C ARG A 392 2.71 -20.36 -13.65
N ALA A 393 2.55 -19.19 -14.29
CA ALA A 393 3.61 -18.51 -15.02
C ALA A 393 4.60 -17.78 -14.13
N ALA A 394 4.23 -17.45 -12.90
CA ALA A 394 5.05 -16.75 -11.90
C ALA A 394 5.97 -17.66 -11.07
N LYS A 395 6.02 -18.96 -11.39
CA LYS A 395 6.87 -19.96 -10.69
C LYS A 395 8.34 -19.59 -10.72
#